data_dcaeab167be984ac470ae98e53fa5f3f
#
_entry.id   dcaeab167be984ac470ae98e53fa5f3f
#
_cell.length_a   1.000
_cell.length_b   1.000
_cell.length_c   1.000
_cell.angle_alpha   90.00
_cell.angle_beta   90.00
_cell.angle_gamma   90.00
#
_symmetry.space_group_name_H-M   'P 1'
#
loop_
_entity.id
_entity.type
_entity.pdbx_description
1 polymer ?
#
loop_
_entity_poly.entity_id
_entity_poly.type
_entity_poly.pdbx_seq_one_letter_code
_entity_poly.pdbx_strand_id
1 'polypeptide(L)'
;MFNFIIEVFVNTILILAKMNKFQKEAYKLRLLKLANLKSTGAPGELALRFEISERSVKRIVKELREEGTDLRYSPLRRSYVTEEDFQ
;
A
#
# COMPACT_ATOMS: atom_id res chain seq x y z
N MET A 1 6.22 5.55 29.78
CA MET A 1 7.58 5.22 29.32
C MET A 1 7.71 3.74 28.96
N PHE A 2 7.29 2.89 29.84
CA PHE A 2 7.32 1.44 29.60
C PHE A 2 6.45 1.04 28.40
N ASN A 3 5.27 1.63 28.27
CA ASN A 3 4.34 1.34 27.19
C ASN A 3 4.89 1.78 25.84
N PHE A 4 5.63 2.89 25.82
CA PHE A 4 6.22 3.39 24.59
C PHE A 4 7.24 2.40 24.00
N ILE A 5 8.08 1.83 24.86
CA ILE A 5 9.09 0.87 24.44
C ILE A 5 8.40 -0.39 23.89
N ILE A 6 7.35 -0.83 24.57
CA ILE A 6 6.59 -2.00 24.15
C ILE A 6 5.92 -1.74 22.81
N GLU A 7 5.34 -0.57 22.61
CA GLU A 7 4.70 -0.21 21.34
C GLU A 7 5.71 -0.18 20.20
N VAL A 8 6.86 0.44 20.40
CA VAL A 8 7.91 0.48 19.37
C VAL A 8 8.37 -0.93 19.04
N PHE A 9 8.54 -1.77 20.05
CA PHE A 9 8.97 -3.14 19.85
C PHE A 9 7.92 -3.95 19.11
N VAL A 10 6.65 -3.82 19.49
CA VAL A 10 5.54 -4.49 18.82
C VAL A 10 5.42 -4.04 17.38
N ASN A 11 5.53 -2.72 17.14
CA ASN A 11 5.49 -2.20 15.77
C ASN A 11 6.65 -2.72 14.93
N THR A 12 7.83 -2.83 15.52
CA THR A 12 8.99 -3.39 14.82
C THR A 12 8.75 -4.84 14.47
N ILE A 13 8.18 -5.62 15.39
CA ILE A 13 7.84 -7.01 15.13
C ILE A 13 6.77 -7.10 14.04
N LEU A 14 5.76 -6.24 14.06
CA LEU A 14 4.72 -6.22 13.05
C LEU A 14 5.25 -5.85 11.67
N ILE A 15 6.23 -4.94 11.62
CA ILE A 15 6.90 -4.58 10.38
C ILE A 15 7.73 -5.74 9.84
N LEU A 16 8.43 -6.44 10.72
CA LEU A 16 9.24 -7.58 10.35
C LEU A 16 8.41 -8.82 10.07
N ALA A 17 7.28 -8.96 10.78
CA ALA A 17 6.33 -10.03 10.54
C ALA A 17 5.48 -9.66 9.32
N LYS A 18 4.90 -10.66 8.69
CA LYS A 18 3.98 -10.41 7.59
C LYS A 18 2.76 -9.66 8.12
N MET A 19 2.28 -8.69 7.35
CA MET A 19 1.02 -8.04 7.67
C MET A 19 -0.06 -9.09 7.85
N ASN A 20 -0.90 -8.93 8.86
CA ASN A 20 -2.01 -9.84 9.01
C ASN A 20 -3.04 -9.56 7.90
N LYS A 21 -3.93 -10.54 7.70
CA LYS A 21 -4.91 -10.48 6.63
C LYS A 21 -5.79 -9.23 6.72
N PHE A 22 -6.14 -8.85 7.93
CA PHE A 22 -7.02 -7.71 8.17
C PHE A 22 -6.36 -6.40 7.74
N GLN A 23 -5.10 -6.20 8.12
CA GLN A 23 -4.34 -5.02 7.74
C GLN A 23 -4.16 -4.95 6.23
N LYS A 24 -3.87 -6.07 5.61
CA LYS A 24 -3.67 -6.14 4.18
C LYS A 24 -4.94 -5.73 3.42
N GLU A 25 -6.10 -6.21 3.86
CA GLU A 25 -7.36 -5.83 3.23
C GLU A 25 -7.64 -4.34 3.38
N ALA A 26 -7.33 -3.77 4.54
CA ALA A 26 -7.51 -2.33 4.76
C ALA A 26 -6.61 -1.52 3.81
N TYR A 27 -5.36 -1.92 3.63
CA TYR A 27 -4.45 -1.24 2.71
C TYR A 27 -4.92 -1.38 1.26
N LYS A 28 -5.44 -2.54 0.88
CA LYS A 28 -5.98 -2.75 -0.45
C LYS A 28 -7.11 -1.77 -0.75
N LEU A 29 -8.04 -1.63 0.18
CA LEU A 29 -9.18 -0.72 0.02
C LEU A 29 -8.72 0.73 -0.11
N ARG A 30 -7.78 1.15 0.74
CA ARG A 30 -7.24 2.50 0.69
C ARG A 30 -6.51 2.76 -0.63
N LEU A 31 -5.73 1.80 -1.08
CA LEU A 31 -4.99 1.93 -2.32
C LEU A 31 -5.95 2.07 -3.51
N LEU A 32 -6.98 1.24 -3.55
CA LEU A 32 -7.97 1.30 -4.62
C LEU A 32 -8.68 2.65 -4.64
N LYS A 33 -9.04 3.16 -3.48
CA LYS A 33 -9.68 4.47 -3.39
C LYS A 33 -8.76 5.57 -3.93
N LEU A 34 -7.50 5.56 -3.52
CA LEU A 34 -6.53 6.53 -4.00
C LEU A 34 -6.25 6.38 -5.49
N ALA A 35 -6.21 5.15 -5.98
CA ALA A 35 -6.00 4.89 -7.40
C ALA A 35 -7.17 5.43 -8.24
N ASN A 36 -8.39 5.26 -7.77
CA ASN A 36 -9.56 5.82 -8.45
C ASN A 36 -9.50 7.35 -8.49
N LEU A 37 -8.89 7.95 -7.48
CA LEU A 37 -8.70 9.41 -7.45
C LEU A 37 -7.41 9.84 -8.17
N LYS A 38 -6.63 8.89 -8.68
CA LYS A 38 -5.35 9.14 -9.35
C LYS A 38 -4.39 9.91 -8.45
N SER A 39 -4.38 9.59 -7.17
CA SER A 39 -3.62 10.31 -6.17
C SER A 39 -2.86 9.41 -5.20
N THR A 40 -2.41 8.25 -5.66
CA THR A 40 -1.63 7.36 -4.80
C THR A 40 -0.22 7.90 -4.54
N GLY A 41 0.32 8.64 -5.49
CA GLY A 41 1.73 8.99 -5.50
C GLY A 41 2.57 7.86 -6.05
N ALA A 42 3.88 8.09 -6.17
CA ALA A 42 4.82 7.06 -6.56
C ALA A 42 4.87 5.96 -5.48
N PRO A 43 5.35 4.75 -5.81
CA PRO A 43 5.38 3.65 -4.82
C PRO A 43 6.07 4.02 -3.52
N GLY A 44 7.17 4.77 -3.57
CA GLY A 44 7.86 5.21 -2.36
C GLY A 44 7.03 6.19 -1.54
N GLU A 45 6.31 7.09 -2.20
CA GLU A 45 5.44 8.04 -1.52
C GLU A 45 4.26 7.33 -0.84
N LEU A 46 3.69 6.35 -1.53
CA LEU A 46 2.59 5.57 -0.99
C LEU A 46 3.05 4.75 0.21
N ALA A 47 4.26 4.20 0.14
CA ALA A 47 4.85 3.47 1.25
C ALA A 47 4.96 4.35 2.50
N LEU A 48 5.40 5.60 2.32
CA LEU A 48 5.49 6.54 3.42
C LEU A 48 4.12 6.86 4.01
N ARG A 49 3.12 7.06 3.15
CA ARG A 49 1.75 7.34 3.61
C ARG A 49 1.18 6.20 4.43
N PHE A 50 1.44 4.97 4.00
CA PHE A 50 0.92 3.79 4.67
C PHE A 50 1.82 3.32 5.82
N GLU A 51 3.00 3.93 5.95
CA GLU A 51 3.98 3.52 6.95
C GLU A 51 4.38 2.05 6.81
N ILE A 52 4.53 1.62 5.57
CA ILE A 52 4.99 0.27 5.22
C ILE A 52 6.13 0.38 4.23
N SER A 53 6.77 -0.73 3.92
CA SER A 53 7.87 -0.73 2.94
C SER A 53 7.32 -0.62 1.51
N GLU A 54 8.15 -0.10 0.61
CA GLU A 54 7.81 -0.05 -0.81
C GLU A 54 7.55 -1.45 -1.36
N ARG A 55 8.31 -2.42 -0.86
CA ARG A 55 8.13 -3.83 -1.22
C ARG A 55 6.74 -4.32 -0.85
N SER A 56 6.25 -3.91 0.33
CA SER A 56 4.89 -4.26 0.76
C SER A 56 3.84 -3.62 -0.14
N VAL A 57 4.05 -2.37 -0.55
CA VAL A 57 3.15 -1.70 -1.49
C VAL A 57 3.07 -2.49 -2.80
N LYS A 58 4.21 -2.87 -3.35
CA LYS A 58 4.24 -3.63 -4.60
C LYS A 58 3.56 -4.99 -4.47
N ARG A 59 3.68 -5.62 -3.30
CA ARG A 59 3.01 -6.89 -3.02
C ARG A 59 1.49 -6.70 -3.00
N ILE A 60 1.02 -5.64 -2.35
CA ILE A 60 -0.41 -5.32 -2.31
C ILE A 60 -0.95 -5.09 -3.72
N VAL A 61 -0.23 -4.34 -4.53
CA VAL A 61 -0.61 -4.10 -5.92
C VAL A 61 -0.68 -5.41 -6.71
N LYS A 62 0.31 -6.27 -6.51
CA LYS A 62 0.34 -7.56 -7.18
C LYS A 62 -0.88 -8.41 -6.82
N GLU A 63 -1.21 -8.45 -5.53
CA GLU A 63 -2.37 -9.22 -5.07
C GLU A 63 -3.68 -8.66 -5.63
N LEU A 64 -3.82 -7.35 -5.69
CA LEU A 64 -4.99 -6.72 -6.29
C LEU A 64 -5.12 -7.09 -7.76
N ARG A 65 -4.01 -7.13 -8.48
CA ARG A 65 -4.02 -7.56 -9.89
C ARG A 65 -4.44 -9.02 -10.02
N GLU A 66 -3.93 -9.88 -9.15
CA GLU A 66 -4.29 -11.29 -9.14
C GLU A 66 -5.77 -11.50 -8.81
N GLU A 67 -6.36 -10.60 -8.06
CA GLU A 67 -7.78 -10.65 -7.72
C GLU A 67 -8.67 -10.04 -8.80
N GLY A 68 -8.07 -9.60 -9.89
CA GLY A 68 -8.83 -9.10 -11.03
C GLY A 68 -8.90 -7.58 -11.17
N THR A 69 -8.28 -6.85 -10.25
CA THR A 69 -8.24 -5.39 -10.36
C THR A 69 -7.10 -4.98 -11.28
N ASP A 70 -7.42 -4.22 -12.29
CA ASP A 70 -6.45 -3.82 -13.31
C ASP A 70 -5.75 -2.53 -12.87
N LEU A 71 -4.69 -2.69 -12.11
CA LEU A 71 -3.91 -1.57 -11.60
C LEU A 71 -2.60 -1.44 -12.38
N ARG A 72 -2.29 -0.22 -12.80
CA ARG A 72 -1.03 0.11 -13.47
C ARG A 72 -0.47 1.39 -12.90
N TYR A 73 0.84 1.48 -12.85
CA TYR A 73 1.48 2.72 -12.44
C TYR A 73 1.64 3.64 -13.64
N SER A 74 1.13 4.86 -13.51
CA SER A 74 1.28 5.90 -14.54
C SER A 74 2.37 6.87 -14.09
N PRO A 75 3.55 6.86 -14.73
CA PRO A 75 4.59 7.84 -14.40
C PRO A 75 4.16 9.28 -14.65
N LEU A 76 3.34 9.49 -15.67
CA LEU A 76 2.85 10.81 -16.00
C LEU A 76 2.02 11.41 -14.86
N ARG A 77 1.17 10.59 -14.26
CA ARG A 77 0.31 11.02 -13.16
C ARG A 77 0.97 10.82 -11.80
N ARG A 78 2.09 10.11 -11.76
CA ARG A 78 2.77 9.71 -10.53
C ARG A 78 1.79 9.05 -9.57
N SER A 79 1.02 8.10 -10.11
CA SER A 79 -0.01 7.42 -9.35
C SER A 79 -0.31 6.06 -9.98
N TYR A 80 -0.69 5.11 -9.14
CA TYR A 80 -1.37 3.93 -9.64
C TYR A 80 -2.75 4.36 -10.12
N VAL A 81 -3.18 3.77 -11.21
CA VAL A 81 -4.50 4.06 -11.79
C VAL A 81 -5.11 2.75 -12.26
N THR A 82 -6.42 2.75 -12.46
CA THR A 82 -7.10 1.62 -13.08
C THR A 82 -6.85 1.65 -14.58
N GLU A 83 -7.00 0.51 -15.24
CA GLU A 83 -6.71 0.44 -16.68
C GLU A 83 -7.52 1.44 -17.48
N GLU A 84 -8.76 1.66 -17.09
CA GLU A 84 -9.64 2.61 -17.79
C GLU A 84 -9.04 4.01 -17.83
N ASP A 85 -8.25 4.37 -16.83
CA ASP A 85 -7.64 5.67 -16.70
C ASP A 85 -6.21 5.73 -17.21
N PHE A 86 -5.68 4.61 -17.66
CA PHE A 86 -4.30 4.53 -18.11
C PHE A 86 -4.21 4.90 -19.58
N GLN A 87 -3.63 6.08 -19.81
CA GLN A 87 -3.38 6.54 -21.18
C GLN A 87 -2.08 7.30 -21.27
#